data_1b9bcd7e9fa7274b856afe06382cf839
#
_entry.id   1b9bcd7e9fa7274b856afe06382cf839
#
_cell.length_a   1.000
_cell.length_b   1.000
_cell.length_c   1.000
_cell.angle_alpha   90.00
_cell.angle_beta   90.00
_cell.angle_gamma   90.00
#
_symmetry.space_group_name_H-M   'P 1'
#
loop_
_entity.id
_entity.type
_entity.pdbx_description
1 polymer ?
#
loop_
_entity_poly.entity_id
_entity_poly.type
_entity_poly.pdbx_seq_one_letter_code
_entity_poly.pdbx_strand_id
1 'polypeptide(L)'
;SKMASGVRRLPTPAERREIEDLVREEFIRQGVSASAVEKLKYHNLTAIDVNADGQAEMVGTFWAENSANERNLLFFIAEKNKSGKYAFDYSEYRKVTPDQVMSGDFTEVDKGVYHELLLDSLEYDGDQTAEIFTLVRGFEGNNFNVYSKRNGRWTRIFERSNYHCAY
;
A
#
# COMPACT_ATOMS: atom_id res chain seq x y z
N SER A 1 2.15 29.33 -9.21
CA SER A 1 2.50 27.92 -9.37
C SER A 1 1.23 27.10 -9.30
N LYS A 2 0.92 26.32 -10.32
CA LYS A 2 -0.17 25.35 -10.23
C LYS A 2 0.30 24.26 -9.26
N MET A 3 -0.32 24.14 -8.11
CA MET A 3 -0.19 22.92 -7.31
C MET A 3 -0.58 21.74 -8.19
N ALA A 4 0.35 20.84 -8.42
CA ALA A 4 0.05 19.57 -9.09
C ALA A 4 -0.76 18.74 -8.10
N SER A 5 -2.07 18.85 -8.15
CA SER A 5 -2.92 17.89 -7.44
C SER A 5 -2.89 16.60 -8.26
N GLY A 6 -2.35 15.53 -7.68
CA GLY A 6 -2.31 14.23 -8.33
C GLY A 6 -3.71 13.82 -8.80
N VAL A 7 -3.84 13.52 -10.09
CA VAL A 7 -5.10 13.02 -10.63
C VAL A 7 -5.26 11.55 -10.25
N ARG A 8 -6.19 11.27 -9.36
CA ARG A 8 -6.56 9.90 -8.98
C ARG A 8 -7.45 9.27 -10.04
N ARG A 9 -7.15 8.02 -10.36
CA ARG A 9 -8.00 7.19 -11.22
C ARG A 9 -7.90 5.72 -10.84
N LEU A 10 -8.81 4.93 -11.35
CA LEU A 10 -8.64 3.48 -11.32
C LEU A 10 -7.49 3.07 -12.26
N PRO A 11 -6.73 2.04 -11.91
CA PRO A 11 -5.76 1.44 -12.82
C PRO A 11 -6.44 0.92 -14.08
N THR A 12 -5.77 1.02 -15.20
CA THR A 12 -6.21 0.29 -16.41
C THR A 12 -6.07 -1.22 -16.19
N PRO A 13 -6.79 -2.05 -16.98
CA PRO A 13 -6.63 -3.51 -16.88
C PRO A 13 -5.19 -4.00 -17.10
N ALA A 14 -4.41 -3.32 -17.93
CA ALA A 14 -3.00 -3.65 -18.15
C ALA A 14 -2.13 -3.31 -16.95
N GLU A 15 -2.28 -2.10 -16.39
CA GLU A 15 -1.60 -1.67 -15.17
C GLU A 15 -1.92 -2.59 -14.00
N ARG A 16 -3.18 -2.93 -13.83
CA ARG A 16 -3.61 -3.83 -12.76
C ARG A 16 -2.95 -5.21 -12.88
N ARG A 17 -2.94 -5.82 -14.08
CA ARG A 17 -2.28 -7.12 -14.28
C ARG A 17 -0.80 -7.06 -13.96
N GLU A 18 -0.11 -6.02 -14.42
CA GLU A 18 1.32 -5.84 -14.15
C GLU A 18 1.61 -5.72 -12.65
N ILE A 19 0.79 -4.97 -11.92
CA ILE A 19 0.91 -4.84 -10.46
C ILE A 19 0.60 -6.16 -9.75
N GLU A 20 -0.44 -6.87 -10.15
CA GLU A 20 -0.77 -8.19 -9.59
C GLU A 20 0.38 -9.19 -9.76
N ASP A 21 1.06 -9.18 -10.90
CA ASP A 21 2.22 -10.04 -11.15
C ASP A 21 3.39 -9.67 -10.22
N LEU A 22 3.71 -8.38 -10.08
CA LEU A 22 4.72 -7.91 -9.12
C LEU A 22 4.40 -8.32 -7.68
N VAL A 23 3.14 -8.19 -7.28
CA VAL A 23 2.69 -8.56 -5.93
C VAL A 23 2.81 -10.07 -5.71
N ARG A 24 2.45 -10.90 -6.70
CA ARG A 24 2.61 -12.36 -6.61
C ARG A 24 4.08 -12.75 -6.46
N GLU A 25 4.97 -12.15 -7.26
CA GLU A 25 6.42 -12.40 -7.17
C GLU A 25 6.95 -12.03 -5.78
N GLU A 26 6.53 -10.87 -5.24
CA GLU A 26 6.95 -10.45 -3.90
C GLU A 26 6.45 -11.40 -2.81
N PHE A 27 5.19 -11.80 -2.83
CA PHE A 27 4.66 -12.75 -1.85
C PHE A 27 5.37 -14.11 -1.92
N ILE A 28 5.65 -14.63 -3.11
CA ILE A 28 6.44 -15.87 -3.28
C ILE A 28 7.83 -15.70 -2.67
N ARG A 29 8.49 -14.56 -2.90
CA ARG A 29 9.80 -14.25 -2.31
C ARG A 29 9.75 -14.19 -0.79
N GLN A 30 8.64 -13.76 -0.20
CA GLN A 30 8.39 -13.74 1.24
C GLN A 30 7.98 -15.12 1.81
N GLY A 31 7.86 -16.14 0.99
CA GLY A 31 7.53 -17.51 1.40
C GLY A 31 6.02 -17.83 1.41
N VAL A 32 5.19 -16.99 0.80
CA VAL A 32 3.77 -17.29 0.61
C VAL A 32 3.64 -18.36 -0.49
N SER A 33 2.75 -19.33 -0.28
CA SER A 33 2.59 -20.45 -1.21
C SER A 33 2.00 -20.03 -2.56
N ALA A 34 2.33 -20.75 -3.63
CA ALA A 34 1.78 -20.51 -4.97
C ALA A 34 0.25 -20.57 -4.97
N SER A 35 -0.35 -21.53 -4.25
CA SER A 35 -1.82 -21.67 -4.14
C SER A 35 -2.48 -20.49 -3.41
N ALA A 36 -1.80 -19.86 -2.46
CA ALA A 36 -2.29 -18.68 -1.77
C ALA A 36 -2.27 -17.45 -2.69
N VAL A 37 -1.21 -17.25 -3.47
CA VAL A 37 -1.11 -16.10 -4.38
C VAL A 37 -2.04 -16.19 -5.59
N GLU A 38 -2.52 -17.38 -5.94
CA GLU A 38 -3.60 -17.53 -6.93
C GLU A 38 -4.92 -16.89 -6.47
N LYS A 39 -5.14 -16.83 -5.16
CA LYS A 39 -6.31 -16.24 -4.50
C LYS A 39 -6.04 -14.84 -3.95
N LEU A 40 -5.13 -14.13 -4.60
CA LEU A 40 -4.74 -12.78 -4.23
C LEU A 40 -5.95 -11.85 -4.09
N LYS A 41 -5.96 -11.08 -3.01
CA LYS A 41 -7.00 -10.08 -2.71
C LYS A 41 -6.36 -8.71 -2.54
N TYR A 42 -7.16 -7.66 -2.68
CA TYR A 42 -6.71 -6.29 -2.41
C TYR A 42 -7.82 -5.47 -1.75
N HIS A 43 -7.42 -4.50 -0.92
CA HIS A 43 -8.34 -3.54 -0.33
C HIS A 43 -8.38 -2.23 -1.10
N ASN A 44 -7.24 -1.81 -1.62
CA ASN A 44 -7.17 -0.67 -2.52
C ASN A 44 -6.08 -0.87 -3.58
N LEU A 45 -6.29 -0.25 -4.72
CA LEU A 45 -5.29 -0.03 -5.75
C LEU A 45 -5.68 1.22 -6.51
N THR A 46 -4.86 2.24 -6.40
CA THR A 46 -5.10 3.57 -6.99
C THR A 46 -3.93 3.94 -7.89
N ALA A 47 -4.25 4.42 -9.09
CA ALA A 47 -3.31 5.09 -9.96
C ALA A 47 -3.35 6.59 -9.68
N ILE A 48 -2.20 7.21 -9.44
CA ILE A 48 -2.09 8.62 -9.10
C ILE A 48 -0.83 9.22 -9.71
N ASP A 49 -0.98 10.28 -10.51
CA ASP A 49 0.14 11.02 -11.09
C ASP A 49 0.53 12.12 -10.10
N VAL A 50 1.55 11.87 -9.28
CA VAL A 50 1.94 12.76 -8.18
C VAL A 50 2.82 13.93 -8.60
N ASN A 51 3.41 13.88 -9.78
CA ASN A 51 4.36 14.89 -10.28
C ASN A 51 3.93 15.54 -11.60
N ALA A 52 2.73 15.18 -12.10
CA ALA A 52 2.14 15.66 -13.34
C ALA A 52 3.00 15.35 -14.59
N ASP A 53 3.73 14.24 -14.60
CA ASP A 53 4.53 13.78 -15.73
C ASP A 53 3.74 12.93 -16.74
N GLY A 54 2.49 12.64 -16.44
CA GLY A 54 1.60 11.83 -17.27
C GLY A 54 1.74 10.31 -17.03
N GLN A 55 2.60 9.88 -16.10
CA GLN A 55 2.74 8.50 -15.69
C GLN A 55 2.22 8.38 -14.25
N ALA A 56 1.31 7.44 -14.04
CA ALA A 56 0.75 7.27 -12.70
C ALA A 56 1.61 6.32 -11.86
N GLU A 57 1.87 6.71 -10.64
CA GLU A 57 2.28 5.81 -9.58
C GLU A 57 1.11 4.91 -9.18
N MET A 58 1.42 3.67 -8.76
CA MET A 58 0.44 2.74 -8.20
C MET A 58 0.63 2.65 -6.71
N VAL A 59 -0.43 2.99 -5.96
CA VAL A 59 -0.45 2.85 -4.51
C VAL A 59 -1.51 1.83 -4.14
N GLY A 60 -1.11 0.81 -3.37
CA GLY A 60 -2.06 -0.24 -3.06
C GLY A 60 -1.67 -1.11 -1.87
N THR A 61 -2.66 -1.86 -1.39
CA THR A 61 -2.50 -2.90 -0.38
C THR A 61 -3.15 -4.18 -0.87
N PHE A 62 -2.34 -5.21 -1.01
CA PHE A 62 -2.76 -6.58 -1.34
C PHE A 62 -2.54 -7.50 -0.16
N TRP A 63 -3.26 -8.61 -0.15
CA TRP A 63 -3.13 -9.63 0.86
C TRP A 63 -3.43 -11.03 0.35
N ALA A 64 -2.85 -12.03 1.02
CA ALA A 64 -3.01 -13.43 0.74
C ALA A 64 -3.05 -14.25 2.03
N GLU A 65 -3.83 -15.32 2.00
CA GLU A 65 -3.95 -16.29 3.09
C GLU A 65 -3.10 -17.50 2.79
N ASN A 66 -2.02 -17.69 3.53
CA ASN A 66 -1.20 -18.90 3.40
C ASN A 66 -1.81 -20.06 4.20
N SER A 67 -2.54 -19.74 5.27
CA SER A 67 -3.33 -20.68 6.09
C SER A 67 -4.48 -19.94 6.76
N ALA A 68 -5.36 -20.70 7.43
CA ALA A 68 -6.46 -20.13 8.21
C ALA A 68 -5.98 -19.18 9.32
N ASN A 69 -4.76 -19.40 9.83
CA ASN A 69 -4.18 -18.66 10.95
C ASN A 69 -3.06 -17.69 10.53
N GLU A 70 -3.07 -17.24 9.29
CA GLU A 70 -2.04 -16.36 8.79
C GLU A 70 -2.60 -15.44 7.69
N ARG A 71 -2.28 -14.16 7.77
CA ARG A 71 -2.53 -13.18 6.70
C ARG A 71 -1.22 -12.52 6.33
N ASN A 72 -0.97 -12.43 5.05
CA ASN A 72 0.20 -11.79 4.48
C ASN A 72 -0.26 -10.53 3.79
N LEU A 73 0.22 -9.36 4.24
CA LEU A 73 -0.16 -8.05 3.75
C LEU A 73 1.02 -7.41 3.05
N LEU A 74 0.78 -6.73 1.96
CA LEU A 74 1.79 -5.96 1.22
C LEU A 74 1.23 -4.59 0.86
N PHE A 75 1.76 -3.54 1.47
CA PHE A 75 1.59 -2.17 1.03
C PHE A 75 2.73 -1.79 0.09
N PHE A 76 2.46 -0.99 -0.93
CA PHE A 76 3.49 -0.53 -1.85
C PHE A 76 3.16 0.81 -2.51
N ILE A 77 4.22 1.47 -2.96
CA ILE A 77 4.23 2.54 -3.95
C ILE A 77 5.09 2.05 -5.11
N ALA A 78 4.49 1.88 -6.29
CA ALA A 78 5.17 1.40 -7.48
C ALA A 78 5.22 2.48 -8.55
N GLU A 79 6.35 2.57 -9.24
CA GLU A 79 6.59 3.50 -10.33
C GLU A 79 7.06 2.77 -11.58
N LYS A 80 6.90 3.39 -12.73
CA LYS A 80 7.51 2.88 -13.96
C LYS A 80 9.01 3.17 -13.98
N ASN A 81 9.78 2.13 -14.18
CA ASN A 81 11.21 2.22 -14.40
C ASN A 81 11.52 2.72 -15.83
N LYS A 82 12.82 2.88 -16.15
CA LYS A 82 13.28 3.34 -17.47
C LYS A 82 12.84 2.45 -18.64
N SER A 83 12.48 1.18 -18.40
CA SER A 83 11.95 0.27 -19.42
C SER A 83 10.42 0.37 -19.58
N GLY A 84 9.76 1.27 -18.84
CA GLY A 84 8.31 1.45 -18.85
C GLY A 84 7.54 0.39 -18.06
N LYS A 85 8.24 -0.41 -17.26
CA LYS A 85 7.66 -1.45 -16.39
C LYS A 85 7.54 -0.95 -14.96
N TYR A 86 6.44 -1.31 -14.29
CA TYR A 86 6.29 -1.03 -12.86
C TYR A 86 7.31 -1.80 -12.03
N ALA A 87 7.80 -1.14 -10.99
CA ALA A 87 8.64 -1.73 -9.96
C ALA A 87 8.29 -1.08 -8.62
N PHE A 88 8.41 -1.82 -7.53
CA PHE A 88 8.24 -1.23 -6.20
C PHE A 88 9.41 -0.30 -5.89
N ASP A 89 9.10 0.98 -5.67
CA ASP A 89 10.05 1.93 -5.12
C ASP A 89 9.98 1.97 -3.58
N TYR A 90 8.80 1.72 -3.03
CA TYR A 90 8.57 1.44 -1.61
C TYR A 90 7.66 0.23 -1.46
N SER A 91 7.99 -0.68 -0.55
CA SER A 91 7.11 -1.77 -0.18
C SER A 91 7.31 -2.17 1.28
N GLU A 92 6.24 -2.57 1.93
CA GLU A 92 6.24 -3.07 3.31
C GLU A 92 5.40 -4.34 3.39
N TYR A 93 6.08 -5.45 3.64
CA TYR A 93 5.45 -6.73 3.88
C TYR A 93 5.21 -6.94 5.37
N ARG A 94 4.04 -7.46 5.71
CA ARG A 94 3.66 -7.81 7.07
C ARG A 94 2.96 -9.15 7.11
N LYS A 95 3.42 -10.02 8.01
CA LYS A 95 2.69 -11.25 8.37
C LYS A 95 1.92 -10.98 9.65
N VAL A 96 0.62 -11.30 9.65
CA VAL A 96 -0.27 -11.22 10.81
C VAL A 96 -0.60 -12.64 11.26
N THR A 97 -0.33 -12.92 12.54
CA THR A 97 -0.55 -14.19 13.22
C THR A 97 -1.55 -14.04 14.36
N PRO A 98 -2.14 -15.13 14.92
CA PRO A 98 -3.22 -15.05 15.91
C PRO A 98 -2.90 -14.26 17.18
N ASP A 99 -1.62 -14.26 17.61
CA ASP A 99 -1.15 -13.49 18.77
C ASP A 99 -1.22 -11.97 18.58
N GLN A 100 -1.34 -11.52 17.33
CA GLN A 100 -1.48 -10.10 16.97
C GLN A 100 -2.94 -9.68 16.79
N VAL A 101 -3.89 -10.60 16.94
CA VAL A 101 -5.32 -10.37 16.77
C VAL A 101 -6.03 -10.57 18.11
N MET A 102 -6.68 -9.53 18.63
CA MET A 102 -7.24 -9.50 19.99
C MET A 102 -8.20 -10.67 20.29
N SER A 103 -9.00 -11.09 19.33
CA SER A 103 -9.94 -12.20 19.46
C SER A 103 -9.41 -13.52 18.94
N GLY A 104 -8.23 -13.55 18.30
CA GLY A 104 -7.76 -14.67 17.49
C GLY A 104 -8.55 -14.87 16.18
N ASP A 105 -9.55 -14.03 15.91
CA ASP A 105 -10.38 -14.08 14.71
C ASP A 105 -9.87 -13.12 13.65
N PHE A 106 -9.51 -13.64 12.49
CA PHE A 106 -9.01 -12.85 11.35
C PHE A 106 -10.08 -12.06 10.61
N THR A 107 -11.37 -12.20 10.97
CA THR A 107 -12.46 -11.47 10.30
C THR A 107 -12.21 -9.96 10.24
N GLU A 108 -11.67 -9.36 11.31
CA GLU A 108 -11.37 -7.93 11.32
C GLU A 108 -10.15 -7.58 10.44
N VAL A 109 -9.16 -8.46 10.36
CA VAL A 109 -8.03 -8.31 9.43
C VAL A 109 -8.54 -8.38 7.99
N ASP A 110 -9.39 -9.34 7.69
CA ASP A 110 -10.01 -9.49 6.37
C ASP A 110 -10.88 -8.29 5.99
N LYS A 111 -11.42 -7.55 6.96
CA LYS A 111 -12.17 -6.30 6.79
C LYS A 111 -11.29 -5.05 6.76
N GLY A 112 -9.98 -5.18 6.84
CA GLY A 112 -9.04 -4.09 6.66
C GLY A 112 -8.24 -3.65 7.88
N VAL A 113 -8.41 -4.28 9.05
CA VAL A 113 -7.51 -4.04 10.18
C VAL A 113 -6.08 -4.43 9.79
N TYR A 114 -5.10 -3.58 10.11
CA TYR A 114 -3.70 -3.65 9.72
C TYR A 114 -3.39 -3.37 8.23
N HIS A 115 -4.40 -3.17 7.40
CA HIS A 115 -4.16 -2.75 6.01
C HIS A 115 -3.87 -1.26 5.93
N GLU A 116 -2.91 -0.90 5.12
CA GLU A 116 -2.57 0.48 4.84
C GLU A 116 -3.36 0.98 3.63
N LEU A 117 -4.10 2.06 3.83
CA LEU A 117 -5.00 2.62 2.84
C LEU A 117 -4.56 4.02 2.44
N LEU A 118 -4.58 4.32 1.15
CA LEU A 118 -4.36 5.66 0.64
C LEU A 118 -5.49 6.58 1.11
N LEU A 119 -5.14 7.66 1.82
CA LEU A 119 -6.06 8.74 2.15
C LEU A 119 -6.08 9.81 1.08
N ASP A 120 -4.93 10.44 0.86
CA ASP A 120 -4.80 11.55 -0.07
C ASP A 120 -3.38 11.72 -0.57
N SER A 121 -3.20 12.69 -1.48
CA SER A 121 -1.91 13.20 -1.88
C SER A 121 -1.96 14.72 -1.94
N LEU A 122 -0.91 15.37 -1.50
CA LEU A 122 -0.80 16.82 -1.46
C LEU A 122 0.66 17.22 -1.61
N GLU A 123 0.94 18.06 -2.60
CA GLU A 123 2.24 18.70 -2.70
C GLU A 123 2.29 19.88 -1.72
N TYR A 124 3.13 19.80 -0.68
CA TYR A 124 3.21 20.83 0.35
C TYR A 124 4.59 21.40 0.58
N ASP A 125 5.66 20.72 0.17
CA ASP A 125 7.03 21.17 0.42
C ASP A 125 7.67 21.93 -0.76
N GLY A 126 6.99 21.98 -1.90
CA GLY A 126 7.39 22.79 -3.06
C GLY A 126 8.33 22.08 -4.02
N ASP A 127 8.53 20.77 -3.89
CA ASP A 127 9.44 20.00 -4.75
C ASP A 127 8.78 19.49 -6.05
N GLN A 128 7.50 19.81 -6.25
CA GLN A 128 6.67 19.45 -7.41
C GLN A 128 6.27 17.97 -7.45
N THR A 129 6.43 17.24 -6.36
CA THR A 129 5.99 15.86 -6.22
C THR A 129 5.07 15.78 -5.00
N ALA A 130 3.81 15.40 -5.20
CA ALA A 130 2.87 15.33 -4.09
C ALA A 130 3.24 14.21 -3.11
N GLU A 131 3.22 14.51 -1.82
CA GLU A 131 3.32 13.52 -0.77
C GLU A 131 2.09 12.62 -0.75
N ILE A 132 2.29 11.38 -0.34
CA ILE A 132 1.25 10.38 -0.20
C ILE A 132 0.91 10.21 1.28
N PHE A 133 -0.36 10.39 1.62
CA PHE A 133 -0.89 10.25 2.97
C PHE A 133 -1.66 8.94 3.08
N THR A 134 -1.38 8.15 4.11
CA THR A 134 -2.01 6.86 4.33
C THR A 134 -2.52 6.70 5.75
N LEU A 135 -3.39 5.73 5.93
CA LEU A 135 -3.96 5.31 7.20
C LEU A 135 -3.82 3.80 7.35
N VAL A 136 -3.30 3.35 8.48
CA VAL A 136 -3.38 1.95 8.93
C VAL A 136 -4.37 1.89 10.08
N ARG A 137 -5.47 1.18 9.88
CA ARG A 137 -6.45 0.95 10.94
C ARG A 137 -5.96 -0.15 11.87
N GLY A 138 -5.87 0.14 13.16
CA GLY A 138 -5.64 -0.86 14.21
C GLY A 138 -6.95 -1.27 14.93
N PHE A 139 -6.85 -2.16 15.92
CA PHE A 139 -7.99 -2.50 16.79
C PHE A 139 -8.36 -1.36 17.73
N GLU A 140 -7.38 -0.66 18.28
CA GLU A 140 -7.56 0.36 19.32
C GLU A 140 -7.11 1.76 18.85
N GLY A 141 -6.83 1.94 17.59
CA GLY A 141 -6.39 3.22 17.05
C GLY A 141 -5.99 3.15 15.58
N ASN A 142 -5.49 4.27 15.10
CA ASN A 142 -5.05 4.39 13.72
C ASN A 142 -3.62 4.93 13.67
N ASN A 143 -2.84 4.46 12.70
CA ASN A 143 -1.56 5.04 12.34
C ASN A 143 -1.72 5.86 11.07
N PHE A 144 -1.19 7.07 11.09
CA PHE A 144 -1.08 7.95 9.92
C PHE A 144 0.36 7.98 9.45
N ASN A 145 0.57 7.76 8.16
CA ASN A 145 1.88 7.83 7.54
C ASN A 145 1.88 8.88 6.44
N VAL A 146 3.05 9.48 6.23
CA VAL A 146 3.32 10.35 5.08
C VAL A 146 4.57 9.85 4.39
N TYR A 147 4.47 9.68 3.09
CA TYR A 147 5.56 9.32 2.20
C TYR A 147 5.90 10.49 1.30
N SER A 148 7.19 10.77 1.17
CA SER A 148 7.73 11.78 0.26
C SER A 148 8.85 11.17 -0.58
N LYS A 149 9.04 11.69 -1.78
CA LYS A 149 10.10 11.25 -2.68
C LYS A 149 11.39 12.00 -2.34
N ARG A 150 12.32 11.34 -1.67
CA ARG A 150 13.60 11.90 -1.25
C ARG A 150 14.76 11.25 -2.02
N ASN A 151 15.58 12.08 -2.67
CA ASN A 151 16.69 11.60 -3.51
C ASN A 151 16.26 10.55 -4.55
N GLY A 152 15.09 10.75 -5.16
CA GLY A 152 14.54 9.87 -6.18
C GLY A 152 13.90 8.58 -5.64
N ARG A 153 13.72 8.45 -4.33
CA ARG A 153 13.12 7.26 -3.69
C ARG A 153 12.01 7.64 -2.73
N TRP A 154 10.93 6.86 -2.74
CA TRP A 154 9.85 7.00 -1.77
C TRP A 154 10.33 6.60 -0.37
N THR A 155 10.07 7.49 0.60
CA THR A 155 10.50 7.32 1.98
C THR A 155 9.37 7.71 2.92
N ARG A 156 9.09 6.90 3.93
CA ARG A 156 8.18 7.29 5.00
C ARG A 156 8.85 8.35 5.87
N ILE A 157 8.35 9.58 5.80
CA ILE A 157 8.92 10.74 6.50
C ILE A 157 8.19 11.07 7.79
N PHE A 158 6.99 10.53 7.99
CA PHE A 158 6.17 10.76 9.16
C PHE A 158 5.35 9.53 9.48
N GLU A 159 5.25 9.21 10.76
CA GLU A 159 4.38 8.17 11.30
C GLU A 159 3.85 8.64 12.66
N ARG A 160 2.54 8.56 12.86
CA ARG A 160 1.92 8.87 14.14
C ARG A 160 0.70 8.01 14.40
N SER A 161 0.68 7.42 15.58
CA SER A 161 -0.49 6.70 16.10
C SER A 161 -1.45 7.65 16.81
N ASN A 162 -2.74 7.43 16.57
CA ASN A 162 -3.81 7.97 17.39
C ASN A 162 -4.46 6.81 18.13
N TYR A 163 -4.29 6.79 19.44
CA TYR A 163 -4.80 5.73 20.31
C TYR A 163 -6.15 6.15 20.87
N HIS A 164 -7.16 5.30 20.69
CA HIS A 164 -8.47 5.45 21.32
C HIS A 164 -8.65 4.34 22.33
N CYS A 165 -8.66 4.68 23.61
CA CYS A 165 -9.15 3.74 24.63
C CYS A 165 -10.64 3.49 24.35
N ALA A 166 -10.99 2.24 24.03
CA ALA A 166 -12.37 1.82 24.12
C ALA A 166 -12.73 1.67 25.61
N TYR A 167 -13.69 2.46 26.08
CA TYR A 167 -14.30 2.29 27.39
C TYR A 167 -15.46 1.30 27.27
#